data_b544766ea67f1de89b679e92e0afefee
#
_entry.id   b544766ea67f1de89b679e92e0afefee
#
_cell.length_a   1.000
_cell.length_b   1.000
_cell.length_c   1.000
_cell.angle_alpha   90.00
_cell.angle_beta   90.00
_cell.angle_gamma   90.00
#
_symmetry.space_group_name_H-M   'P 1'
#
loop_
_entity.id
_entity.type
_entity.pdbx_description
1 polymer ?
#
loop_
_entity_poly.entity_id
_entity_poly.type
_entity_poly.pdbx_seq_one_letter_code
_entity_poly.pdbx_strand_id
1 'polypeptide(L)'
;LGTKYAKKPLELDIPITIAGMSFGALSGQAKEALGRGASAAGTSTTTGDGGMTPEERGQSKYLVYQLLPSRYGMNPDDLRKADAIEVVIGQGAKPGGGGMLLGQKINDRVAKMRTLPKGVDQRSACRHPDWTGPDDLKIKILELREITKWKVPIFIKIAGARPYYDTALAVKAGADVVVLDGMQGGTAATQEVFIENVGQPTLACIKPAVDALQDLNSHREVQLVISGGIRNGGDVAKALALGADAVSIGSAAMIAIGDNNPKWEKEYNKLGTTAGAYDDWHEGNDPAGISTQNPKLMKRLDPVKAGKRLTNYLKVMTLEAQTLARACGKNSLHNLEPEDLCALTVEAAAMAGVPLAGTNWIPGKK
;
A
#
# COMPACT_ATOMS: atom_id res chain seq x y z
N LEU A 1 -4.03 13.11 5.68
CA LEU A 1 -4.86 11.91 5.88
C LEU A 1 -5.22 11.74 7.35
N GLY A 2 -6.46 11.33 7.65
CA GLY A 2 -6.89 11.00 9.01
C GLY A 2 -7.41 12.16 9.82
N THR A 3 -8.12 13.08 9.21
CA THR A 3 -8.61 14.33 9.84
C THR A 3 -9.86 14.14 10.72
N LYS A 4 -10.54 12.99 10.63
CA LYS A 4 -11.85 12.79 11.28
C LYS A 4 -11.75 12.67 12.81
N TYR A 5 -10.85 11.82 13.29
CA TYR A 5 -10.76 11.51 14.73
C TYR A 5 -9.38 11.78 15.33
N ALA A 6 -8.30 11.80 14.52
CA ALA A 6 -6.96 11.94 15.04
C ALA A 6 -6.61 13.38 15.41
N LYS A 7 -5.93 13.56 16.55
CA LYS A 7 -5.40 14.87 16.97
C LYS A 7 -4.24 15.37 16.10
N LYS A 8 -3.53 14.44 15.44
CA LYS A 8 -2.40 14.71 14.55
C LYS A 8 -2.57 13.91 13.26
N PRO A 9 -3.34 14.38 12.28
CA PRO A 9 -3.42 13.76 10.98
C PRO A 9 -2.06 13.81 10.25
N LEU A 10 -1.89 12.97 9.22
CA LEU A 10 -0.71 13.04 8.37
C LEU A 10 -0.86 14.17 7.35
N GLU A 11 0.07 15.12 7.38
CA GLU A 11 0.17 16.23 6.42
C GLU A 11 1.18 15.84 5.33
N LEU A 12 0.68 15.39 4.18
CA LEU A 12 1.48 14.94 3.07
C LEU A 12 1.62 16.03 2.01
N ASP A 13 2.84 16.24 1.51
CA ASP A 13 3.10 17.24 0.45
C ASP A 13 2.65 16.74 -0.94
N ILE A 14 2.47 15.41 -1.08
CA ILE A 14 2.04 14.75 -2.33
C ILE A 14 0.96 13.69 -2.02
N PRO A 15 0.01 13.43 -2.93
CA PRO A 15 -1.05 12.45 -2.72
C PRO A 15 -0.62 11.00 -3.03
N ILE A 16 0.64 10.67 -2.77
CA ILE A 16 1.21 9.35 -3.03
C ILE A 16 1.90 8.85 -1.76
N THR A 17 1.47 7.69 -1.26
CA THR A 17 2.06 7.01 -0.09
C THR A 17 2.79 5.75 -0.51
N ILE A 18 3.60 5.18 0.36
CA ILE A 18 4.29 3.90 0.11
C ILE A 18 3.62 2.80 0.93
N ALA A 19 3.15 1.77 0.23
CA ALA A 19 2.50 0.61 0.81
C ALA A 19 3.43 -0.21 1.71
N GLY A 20 2.84 -0.95 2.65
CA GLY A 20 3.57 -1.81 3.56
C GLY A 20 4.29 -2.95 2.85
N MET A 21 5.59 -3.01 3.07
CA MET A 21 6.49 -4.06 2.58
C MET A 21 7.35 -4.53 3.73
N SER A 22 7.19 -5.80 4.13
CA SER A 22 7.71 -6.31 5.40
C SER A 22 9.23 -6.41 5.46
N PHE A 23 9.81 -6.12 6.64
CA PHE A 23 11.18 -6.53 6.94
C PHE A 23 11.24 -8.07 7.06
N GLY A 24 12.26 -8.64 6.42
CA GLY A 24 12.34 -10.09 6.23
C GLY A 24 12.07 -10.45 4.78
N ALA A 25 10.98 -9.98 4.20
CA ALA A 25 10.81 -9.96 2.75
C ALA A 25 11.80 -8.98 2.11
N LEU A 26 11.85 -7.76 2.61
CA LEU A 26 12.85 -6.75 2.21
C LEU A 26 14.02 -6.68 3.19
N SER A 27 15.18 -6.25 2.68
CA SER A 27 16.39 -5.97 3.47
C SER A 27 16.24 -4.69 4.33
N GLY A 28 17.09 -4.57 5.36
CA GLY A 28 17.15 -3.34 6.16
C GLY A 28 17.53 -2.11 5.33
N GLN A 29 18.43 -2.29 4.35
CA GLN A 29 18.82 -1.23 3.41
C GLN A 29 17.64 -0.76 2.54
N ALA A 30 16.81 -1.68 2.09
CA ALA A 30 15.60 -1.33 1.34
C ALA A 30 14.61 -0.55 2.22
N LYS A 31 14.39 -0.99 3.46
CA LYS A 31 13.54 -0.27 4.42
C LYS A 31 14.06 1.15 4.71
N GLU A 32 15.39 1.31 4.86
CA GLU A 32 16.02 2.62 5.02
C GLU A 32 15.81 3.49 3.77
N ALA A 33 16.01 2.92 2.57
CA ALA A 33 15.83 3.64 1.31
C ALA A 33 14.38 4.14 1.12
N LEU A 34 13.39 3.31 1.47
CA LEU A 34 11.98 3.69 1.42
C LEU A 34 11.69 4.86 2.38
N GLY A 35 12.16 4.78 3.63
CA GLY A 35 12.00 5.86 4.61
C GLY A 35 12.64 7.18 4.15
N ARG A 36 13.88 7.13 3.63
CA ARG A 36 14.58 8.31 3.08
C ARG A 36 13.84 8.93 1.91
N GLY A 37 13.42 8.07 0.96
CA GLY A 37 12.73 8.54 -0.25
C GLY A 37 11.38 9.17 0.04
N ALA A 38 10.59 8.54 0.90
CA ALA A 38 9.29 9.05 1.33
C ALA A 38 9.44 10.39 2.07
N SER A 39 10.34 10.48 3.04
CA SER A 39 10.58 11.71 3.81
C SER A 39 10.99 12.88 2.93
N ALA A 40 11.93 12.67 2.01
CA ALA A 40 12.41 13.72 1.11
C ALA A 40 11.37 14.14 0.05
N ALA A 41 10.34 13.32 -0.17
CA ALA A 41 9.18 13.66 -0.99
C ALA A 41 7.99 14.20 -0.16
N GLY A 42 8.12 14.30 1.16
CA GLY A 42 7.08 14.80 2.04
C GLY A 42 5.89 13.86 2.21
N THR A 43 6.13 12.54 2.13
CA THR A 43 5.07 11.54 2.26
C THR A 43 5.40 10.46 3.30
N SER A 44 4.54 9.45 3.41
CA SER A 44 4.64 8.35 4.35
C SER A 44 5.16 7.06 3.73
N THR A 45 5.82 6.26 4.55
CA THR A 45 6.07 4.83 4.30
C THR A 45 5.33 3.98 5.33
N THR A 46 5.26 2.67 5.09
CA THR A 46 4.48 1.74 5.91
C THR A 46 5.31 0.51 6.24
N THR A 47 5.23 0.02 7.48
CA THR A 47 6.13 -1.04 7.97
C THR A 47 5.99 -2.36 7.21
N GLY A 48 4.79 -2.76 6.86
CA GLY A 48 4.50 -4.13 6.45
C GLY A 48 4.45 -5.08 7.66
N ASP A 49 4.36 -6.38 7.37
CA ASP A 49 4.36 -7.44 8.38
C ASP A 49 5.72 -7.58 9.06
N GLY A 50 5.74 -7.93 10.34
CA GLY A 50 6.98 -8.22 11.06
C GLY A 50 7.57 -7.09 11.90
N GLY A 51 6.85 -5.98 12.05
CA GLY A 51 7.20 -4.92 13.00
C GLY A 51 7.98 -3.74 12.40
N MET A 52 8.31 -2.79 13.24
CA MET A 52 9.00 -1.53 12.91
C MET A 52 10.52 -1.71 12.98
N THR A 53 11.22 -1.44 11.87
CA THR A 53 12.67 -1.45 11.87
C THR A 53 13.24 -0.09 12.30
N PRO A 54 14.38 -0.08 13.03
CA PRO A 54 15.04 1.18 13.39
C PRO A 54 15.47 1.98 12.16
N GLU A 55 15.91 1.29 11.09
CA GLU A 55 16.34 1.92 9.84
C GLU A 55 15.22 2.72 9.19
N GLU A 56 14.04 2.11 9.05
CA GLU A 56 12.90 2.79 8.44
C GLU A 56 12.37 3.90 9.35
N ARG A 57 12.15 3.61 10.65
CA ARG A 57 11.66 4.62 11.60
C ARG A 57 12.59 5.84 11.68
N GLY A 58 13.91 5.59 11.73
CA GLY A 58 14.92 6.65 11.85
C GLY A 58 15.00 7.58 10.63
N GLN A 59 14.51 7.16 9.48
CA GLN A 59 14.54 7.95 8.24
C GLN A 59 13.15 8.45 7.80
N SER A 60 12.07 7.96 8.41
CA SER A 60 10.71 8.31 7.99
C SER A 60 10.20 9.55 8.72
N LYS A 61 9.78 10.59 7.96
CA LYS A 61 9.00 11.72 8.49
C LYS A 61 7.67 11.20 9.05
N TYR A 62 6.99 10.39 8.26
CA TYR A 62 5.75 9.69 8.64
C TYR A 62 5.90 8.19 8.40
N LEU A 63 5.70 7.39 9.44
CA LEU A 63 5.70 5.94 9.39
C LEU A 63 4.36 5.38 9.84
N VAL A 64 3.68 4.68 8.94
CA VAL A 64 2.45 3.95 9.22
C VAL A 64 2.80 2.56 9.73
N TYR A 65 2.31 2.18 10.91
CA TYR A 65 2.50 0.84 11.44
C TYR A 65 1.40 -0.09 10.97
N GLN A 66 1.74 -1.20 10.30
CA GLN A 66 0.75 -2.21 9.90
C GLN A 66 0.47 -3.21 11.02
N LEU A 67 -0.80 -3.32 11.40
CA LEU A 67 -1.34 -4.33 12.29
C LEU A 67 -1.99 -5.44 11.45
N LEU A 68 -1.30 -6.57 11.32
CA LEU A 68 -1.75 -7.70 10.51
C LEU A 68 -2.30 -8.84 11.38
N PRO A 69 -3.03 -9.81 10.79
CA PRO A 69 -3.51 -11.00 11.51
C PRO A 69 -2.42 -11.79 12.22
N SER A 70 -1.22 -11.80 11.66
CA SER A 70 -0.05 -12.50 12.22
C SER A 70 0.40 -12.00 13.59
N ARG A 71 0.24 -10.71 13.87
CA ARG A 71 0.79 -10.03 15.06
C ARG A 71 2.30 -10.12 15.20
N TYR A 72 3.05 -10.52 14.17
CA TYR A 72 4.50 -10.66 14.25
C TYR A 72 5.18 -9.32 14.56
N GLY A 73 5.98 -9.33 15.63
CA GLY A 73 6.70 -8.15 16.10
C GLY A 73 5.82 -7.02 16.65
N MET A 74 4.52 -7.27 16.82
CA MET A 74 3.61 -6.28 17.37
C MET A 74 3.94 -6.01 18.86
N ASN A 75 4.09 -4.74 19.19
CA ASN A 75 4.20 -4.29 20.57
C ASN A 75 3.63 -2.87 20.73
N PRO A 76 3.12 -2.52 21.93
CA PRO A 76 2.51 -1.21 22.18
C PRO A 76 3.47 -0.02 22.03
N ASP A 77 4.76 -0.22 22.28
CA ASP A 77 5.74 0.86 22.19
C ASP A 77 5.98 1.29 20.74
N ASP A 78 5.99 0.36 19.81
CA ASP A 78 6.08 0.69 18.38
C ASP A 78 4.79 1.33 17.87
N LEU A 79 3.62 0.90 18.36
CA LEU A 79 2.35 1.58 18.06
C LEU A 79 2.36 3.06 18.50
N ARG A 80 2.96 3.35 19.67
CA ARG A 80 3.09 4.75 20.18
C ARG A 80 4.11 5.58 19.40
N LYS A 81 5.09 4.95 18.74
CA LYS A 81 6.11 5.62 17.91
C LYS A 81 5.64 5.84 16.48
N ALA A 82 4.58 5.19 16.05
CA ALA A 82 4.02 5.33 14.72
C ALA A 82 3.29 6.67 14.56
N ASP A 83 3.23 7.16 13.33
CA ASP A 83 2.49 8.38 12.97
C ASP A 83 1.06 8.06 12.48
N ALA A 84 0.79 6.80 12.11
CA ALA A 84 -0.53 6.23 11.88
C ALA A 84 -0.48 4.71 12.11
N ILE A 85 -1.65 4.09 12.32
CA ILE A 85 -1.77 2.63 12.39
C ILE A 85 -2.69 2.18 11.27
N GLU A 86 -2.26 1.19 10.49
CA GLU A 86 -3.06 0.56 9.43
C GLU A 86 -3.45 -0.86 9.85
N VAL A 87 -4.73 -1.07 10.12
CA VAL A 87 -5.30 -2.40 10.38
C VAL A 87 -5.56 -3.09 9.05
N VAL A 88 -4.87 -4.19 8.79
CA VAL A 88 -4.99 -4.92 7.52
C VAL A 88 -6.03 -6.03 7.64
N ILE A 89 -7.15 -5.88 6.96
CA ILE A 89 -8.17 -6.92 6.82
C ILE A 89 -7.84 -7.82 5.63
N GLY A 90 -7.31 -7.24 4.56
CA GLY A 90 -6.89 -7.93 3.36
C GLY A 90 -6.02 -7.05 2.47
N GLN A 91 -5.51 -7.62 1.40
CA GLN A 91 -4.74 -6.92 0.36
C GLN A 91 -5.04 -7.51 -1.02
N GLY A 92 -4.71 -6.76 -2.08
CA GLY A 92 -5.22 -6.95 -3.43
C GLY A 92 -5.17 -8.36 -3.98
N ALA A 93 -3.98 -8.96 -4.06
CA ALA A 93 -3.82 -10.29 -4.65
C ALA A 93 -4.20 -11.45 -3.72
N LYS A 94 -4.58 -11.20 -2.47
CA LYS A 94 -4.97 -12.23 -1.51
C LYS A 94 -6.05 -11.78 -0.51
N PRO A 95 -7.25 -11.47 -0.98
CA PRO A 95 -8.37 -11.19 -0.10
C PRO A 95 -8.62 -12.36 0.87
N GLY A 96 -8.44 -12.13 2.16
CA GLY A 96 -8.60 -13.18 3.18
C GLY A 96 -7.47 -14.22 3.22
N GLY A 97 -6.40 -14.04 2.46
CA GLY A 97 -5.18 -14.86 2.53
C GLY A 97 -4.17 -14.29 3.52
N GLY A 98 -3.50 -15.16 4.29
CA GLY A 98 -2.41 -14.77 5.18
C GLY A 98 -1.08 -14.53 4.43
N GLY A 99 -0.11 -13.92 5.12
CA GLY A 99 1.26 -13.77 4.61
C GLY A 99 2.09 -15.04 4.73
N MET A 100 3.17 -15.10 3.95
CA MET A 100 4.17 -16.18 4.00
C MET A 100 5.57 -15.57 3.95
N LEU A 101 6.50 -16.17 4.70
CA LEU A 101 7.93 -15.91 4.59
C LEU A 101 8.67 -17.24 4.76
N LEU A 102 9.50 -17.59 3.77
CA LEU A 102 10.22 -18.86 3.80
C LEU A 102 11.40 -18.82 4.76
N GLY A 103 11.72 -19.97 5.35
CA GLY A 103 12.73 -20.15 6.39
C GLY A 103 14.11 -19.64 6.02
N GLN A 104 14.52 -19.72 4.73
CA GLN A 104 15.80 -19.20 4.27
C GLN A 104 15.95 -17.67 4.46
N LYS A 105 14.85 -16.94 4.57
CA LYS A 105 14.84 -15.51 4.90
C LYS A 105 14.73 -15.23 6.40
N ILE A 106 14.43 -16.23 7.23
CA ILE A 106 14.24 -16.07 8.68
C ILE A 106 15.57 -16.30 9.38
N ASN A 107 16.45 -15.31 9.28
CA ASN A 107 17.70 -15.24 10.04
C ASN A 107 17.47 -14.84 11.49
N ASP A 108 18.53 -14.76 12.32
CA ASP A 108 18.43 -14.43 13.75
C ASP A 108 17.72 -13.10 14.00
N ARG A 109 17.95 -12.10 13.16
CA ARG A 109 17.34 -10.78 13.30
C ARG A 109 15.83 -10.81 12.96
N VAL A 110 15.45 -11.45 11.87
CA VAL A 110 14.05 -11.60 11.48
C VAL A 110 13.29 -12.44 12.50
N ALA A 111 13.88 -13.56 12.94
CA ALA A 111 13.33 -14.43 13.97
C ALA A 111 13.05 -13.67 15.28
N LYS A 112 14.04 -12.90 15.75
CA LYS A 112 13.91 -12.05 16.95
C LYS A 112 12.83 -10.99 16.79
N MET A 113 12.79 -10.26 15.66
CA MET A 113 11.81 -9.20 15.42
C MET A 113 10.39 -9.74 15.34
N ARG A 114 10.21 -10.90 14.71
CA ARG A 114 8.88 -11.53 14.51
C ARG A 114 8.46 -12.44 15.65
N THR A 115 9.34 -12.68 16.61
CA THR A 115 9.12 -13.64 17.71
C THR A 115 8.85 -15.06 17.18
N LEU A 116 9.71 -15.52 16.27
CA LEU A 116 9.58 -16.78 15.54
C LEU A 116 10.83 -17.64 15.64
N PRO A 117 10.72 -18.98 15.46
CA PRO A 117 11.87 -19.85 15.30
C PRO A 117 12.67 -19.48 14.03
N LYS A 118 14.02 -19.48 14.16
CA LYS A 118 14.93 -19.28 13.03
C LYS A 118 14.82 -20.44 12.03
N GLY A 119 14.84 -20.10 10.73
CA GLY A 119 14.92 -21.08 9.64
C GLY A 119 13.66 -21.89 9.39
N VAL A 120 12.55 -21.54 10.02
CA VAL A 120 11.27 -22.24 9.86
C VAL A 120 10.31 -21.38 9.04
N ASP A 121 9.68 -21.97 8.04
CA ASP A 121 8.69 -21.29 7.19
C ASP A 121 7.56 -20.70 8.03
N GLN A 122 7.25 -19.46 7.78
CA GLN A 122 6.20 -18.74 8.46
C GLN A 122 4.98 -18.60 7.56
N ARG A 123 3.80 -18.93 8.10
CA ARG A 123 2.51 -18.57 7.52
C ARG A 123 1.68 -17.83 8.56
N SER A 124 1.14 -16.71 8.21
CA SER A 124 0.24 -15.96 9.09
C SER A 124 -1.20 -16.46 8.96
N ALA A 125 -1.98 -16.26 10.02
CA ALA A 125 -3.42 -16.50 9.99
C ALA A 125 -4.11 -15.61 8.94
N CYS A 126 -5.24 -16.11 8.41
CA CYS A 126 -6.08 -15.35 7.48
C CYS A 126 -6.97 -14.33 8.21
N ARG A 127 -7.18 -14.49 9.50
CA ARG A 127 -8.04 -13.65 10.35
C ARG A 127 -7.27 -13.13 11.54
N HIS A 128 -7.66 -11.96 12.00
CA HIS A 128 -7.16 -11.46 13.27
C HIS A 128 -7.64 -12.35 14.42
N PRO A 129 -6.78 -12.61 15.43
CA PRO A 129 -7.10 -13.56 16.50
C PRO A 129 -8.10 -13.01 17.52
N ASP A 130 -8.31 -11.72 17.57
CA ASP A 130 -8.98 -11.00 18.65
C ASP A 130 -10.28 -10.31 18.21
N TRP A 131 -10.74 -10.54 16.98
CA TRP A 131 -12.08 -10.16 16.54
C TRP A 131 -12.60 -11.04 15.38
N THR A 132 -13.92 -11.11 15.24
CA THR A 132 -14.59 -11.92 14.23
C THR A 132 -15.53 -11.14 13.31
N GLY A 133 -15.95 -9.95 13.72
CA GLY A 133 -16.89 -9.11 12.98
C GLY A 133 -16.61 -7.62 13.10
N PRO A 134 -17.41 -6.79 12.43
CA PRO A 134 -17.20 -5.33 12.41
C PRO A 134 -17.40 -4.66 13.76
N ASP A 135 -18.26 -5.19 14.64
CA ASP A 135 -18.46 -4.64 15.99
C ASP A 135 -17.23 -4.87 16.86
N ASP A 136 -16.62 -6.06 16.77
CA ASP A 136 -15.36 -6.35 17.46
C ASP A 136 -14.21 -5.50 16.90
N LEU A 137 -14.19 -5.28 15.57
CA LEU A 137 -13.22 -4.40 14.92
C LEU A 137 -13.33 -2.96 15.46
N LYS A 138 -14.55 -2.47 15.73
CA LYS A 138 -14.75 -1.16 16.35
C LYS A 138 -14.12 -1.10 17.75
N ILE A 139 -14.27 -2.16 18.55
CA ILE A 139 -13.63 -2.26 19.87
C ILE A 139 -12.09 -2.24 19.71
N LYS A 140 -11.54 -2.97 18.76
CA LYS A 140 -10.10 -2.95 18.47
C LYS A 140 -9.61 -1.58 18.04
N ILE A 141 -10.34 -0.86 17.22
CA ILE A 141 -10.00 0.52 16.82
C ILE A 141 -9.98 1.44 18.04
N LEU A 142 -10.95 1.34 18.93
CA LEU A 142 -10.96 2.12 20.18
C LEU A 142 -9.75 1.78 21.05
N GLU A 143 -9.40 0.50 21.20
CA GLU A 143 -8.18 0.07 21.91
C GLU A 143 -6.92 0.73 21.31
N LEU A 144 -6.77 0.72 19.99
CA LEU A 144 -5.62 1.36 19.30
C LEU A 144 -5.60 2.87 19.51
N ARG A 145 -6.77 3.53 19.53
CA ARG A 145 -6.88 4.95 19.86
C ARG A 145 -6.43 5.24 21.28
N GLU A 146 -6.84 4.42 22.26
CA GLU A 146 -6.40 4.57 23.65
C GLU A 146 -4.89 4.35 23.80
N ILE A 147 -4.32 3.32 23.16
CA ILE A 147 -2.87 3.07 23.15
C ILE A 147 -2.10 4.31 22.66
N THR A 148 -2.62 4.98 21.65
CA THR A 148 -2.00 6.17 21.05
C THR A 148 -2.51 7.50 21.60
N LYS A 149 -3.39 7.46 22.63
CA LYS A 149 -4.03 8.63 23.24
C LYS A 149 -4.77 9.50 22.21
N TRP A 150 -5.40 8.86 21.24
CA TRP A 150 -6.10 9.51 20.12
C TRP A 150 -5.21 10.43 19.28
N LYS A 151 -3.89 10.21 19.33
CA LYS A 151 -2.93 11.09 18.68
C LYS A 151 -2.88 10.85 17.17
N VAL A 152 -2.84 9.60 16.76
CA VAL A 152 -2.59 9.22 15.37
C VAL A 152 -3.84 8.65 14.69
N PRO A 153 -3.97 8.78 13.37
CA PRO A 153 -5.11 8.23 12.65
C PRO A 153 -5.02 6.70 12.56
N ILE A 154 -6.20 6.08 12.46
CA ILE A 154 -6.35 4.65 12.25
C ILE A 154 -6.87 4.42 10.83
N PHE A 155 -6.07 3.76 10.01
CA PHE A 155 -6.41 3.33 8.67
C PHE A 155 -6.94 1.89 8.73
N ILE A 156 -7.87 1.57 7.84
CA ILE A 156 -8.29 0.19 7.59
C ILE A 156 -7.97 -0.16 6.15
N LYS A 157 -7.12 -1.16 5.95
CA LYS A 157 -6.79 -1.69 4.63
C LYS A 157 -7.67 -2.88 4.31
N ILE A 158 -8.38 -2.78 3.19
CA ILE A 158 -9.28 -3.81 2.65
C ILE A 158 -8.82 -4.22 1.25
N ALA A 159 -9.13 -5.45 0.86
CA ALA A 159 -8.94 -5.93 -0.50
C ALA A 159 -10.14 -5.57 -1.39
N GLY A 160 -9.90 -5.48 -2.69
CA GLY A 160 -10.93 -5.25 -3.69
C GLY A 160 -11.83 -6.46 -3.93
N ALA A 161 -12.44 -7.02 -2.88
CA ALA A 161 -13.38 -8.15 -2.98
C ALA A 161 -14.83 -7.67 -3.07
N ARG A 162 -15.29 -6.89 -2.10
CA ARG A 162 -16.64 -6.28 -2.04
C ARG A 162 -16.50 -4.79 -1.70
N PRO A 163 -15.97 -3.97 -2.61
CA PRO A 163 -15.48 -2.61 -2.29
C PRO A 163 -16.52 -1.71 -1.63
N TYR A 164 -17.78 -1.75 -2.05
CA TYR A 164 -18.87 -0.99 -1.41
C TYR A 164 -19.08 -1.40 0.06
N TYR A 165 -19.34 -2.70 0.28
CA TYR A 165 -19.72 -3.19 1.62
C TYR A 165 -18.54 -3.13 2.60
N ASP A 166 -17.35 -3.50 2.14
CA ASP A 166 -16.17 -3.52 3.00
C ASP A 166 -15.71 -2.09 3.35
N THR A 167 -15.87 -1.12 2.43
CA THR A 167 -15.70 0.30 2.72
C THR A 167 -16.72 0.79 3.76
N ALA A 168 -17.99 0.46 3.58
CA ALA A 168 -19.04 0.85 4.51
C ALA A 168 -18.80 0.27 5.92
N LEU A 169 -18.37 -0.99 6.02
CA LEU A 169 -18.01 -1.63 7.29
C LEU A 169 -16.80 -0.96 7.95
N ALA A 170 -15.75 -0.63 7.18
CA ALA A 170 -14.58 0.08 7.69
C ALA A 170 -14.94 1.46 8.27
N VAL A 171 -15.79 2.22 7.57
CA VAL A 171 -16.28 3.52 8.04
C VAL A 171 -17.09 3.37 9.34
N LYS A 172 -18.03 2.41 9.38
CA LYS A 172 -18.86 2.15 10.58
C LYS A 172 -18.04 1.64 11.76
N ALA A 173 -16.94 0.91 11.51
CA ALA A 173 -16.03 0.50 12.56
C ALA A 173 -15.17 1.66 13.10
N GLY A 174 -15.15 2.82 12.43
CA GLY A 174 -14.48 4.02 12.92
C GLY A 174 -13.13 4.30 12.25
N ALA A 175 -12.93 3.93 11.00
CA ALA A 175 -11.75 4.31 10.23
C ALA A 175 -11.62 5.83 10.09
N ASP A 176 -10.41 6.34 10.16
CA ASP A 176 -10.07 7.70 9.67
C ASP A 176 -9.80 7.67 8.16
N VAL A 177 -9.22 6.57 7.68
CA VAL A 177 -8.83 6.37 6.28
C VAL A 177 -9.15 4.94 5.87
N VAL A 178 -9.73 4.76 4.71
CA VAL A 178 -9.87 3.45 4.06
C VAL A 178 -8.80 3.32 2.99
N VAL A 179 -7.98 2.27 3.07
CA VAL A 179 -7.00 1.91 2.04
C VAL A 179 -7.57 0.73 1.25
N LEU A 180 -8.00 0.98 0.04
CA LEU A 180 -8.58 -0.03 -0.84
C LEU A 180 -7.53 -0.54 -1.83
N ASP A 181 -7.22 -1.84 -1.76
CA ASP A 181 -6.18 -2.48 -2.55
C ASP A 181 -6.82 -3.41 -3.60
N GLY A 182 -6.78 -3.02 -4.88
CA GLY A 182 -7.30 -3.81 -6.00
C GLY A 182 -6.40 -5.00 -6.33
N MET A 183 -6.88 -5.90 -7.19
CA MET A 183 -6.21 -7.18 -7.52
C MET A 183 -4.78 -7.01 -8.06
N GLN A 184 -4.44 -5.88 -8.66
CA GLN A 184 -3.08 -5.57 -9.12
C GLN A 184 -2.11 -5.27 -7.96
N GLY A 185 -2.59 -5.15 -6.72
CA GLY A 185 -1.78 -5.04 -5.52
C GLY A 185 -1.12 -6.37 -5.18
N GLY A 186 -0.07 -6.73 -5.94
CA GLY A 186 0.61 -8.01 -5.87
C GLY A 186 1.36 -8.26 -4.56
N THR A 187 1.77 -9.49 -4.38
CA THR A 187 2.61 -9.95 -3.28
C THR A 187 3.34 -11.22 -3.71
N ALA A 188 4.59 -11.39 -3.29
CA ALA A 188 5.32 -12.65 -3.48
C ALA A 188 4.82 -13.81 -2.60
N ALA A 189 3.89 -13.54 -1.69
CA ALA A 189 3.45 -14.47 -0.65
C ALA A 189 1.98 -14.86 -0.81
N THR A 190 1.55 -15.19 -2.03
CA THR A 190 0.19 -15.66 -2.29
C THR A 190 0.19 -16.96 -3.10
N GLN A 191 -0.88 -17.72 -2.98
CA GLN A 191 -1.09 -18.92 -3.78
C GLN A 191 -1.66 -18.53 -5.14
N GLU A 192 -1.31 -19.28 -6.19
CA GLU A 192 -1.78 -19.10 -7.55
C GLU A 192 -3.31 -19.07 -7.64
N VAL A 193 -3.99 -19.92 -6.89
CA VAL A 193 -5.45 -19.95 -6.84
C VAL A 193 -6.07 -18.60 -6.42
N PHE A 194 -5.39 -17.80 -5.61
CA PHE A 194 -5.84 -16.44 -5.27
C PHE A 194 -5.62 -15.48 -6.44
N ILE A 195 -4.46 -15.54 -7.10
CA ILE A 195 -4.13 -14.68 -8.24
C ILE A 195 -5.16 -14.85 -9.34
N GLU A 196 -5.52 -16.11 -9.64
CA GLU A 196 -6.42 -16.45 -10.74
C GLU A 196 -7.90 -16.17 -10.44
N ASN A 197 -8.32 -16.20 -9.18
CA ASN A 197 -9.76 -16.35 -8.89
C ASN A 197 -10.32 -15.30 -7.93
N VAL A 198 -9.53 -14.42 -7.31
CA VAL A 198 -10.04 -13.49 -6.30
C VAL A 198 -9.58 -12.06 -6.50
N GLY A 199 -10.41 -11.13 -6.00
CA GLY A 199 -10.19 -9.70 -6.13
C GLY A 199 -10.78 -9.12 -7.42
N GLN A 200 -10.90 -7.81 -7.44
CA GLN A 200 -11.38 -7.04 -8.59
C GLN A 200 -10.31 -6.07 -9.06
N PRO A 201 -10.30 -5.70 -10.35
CA PRO A 201 -9.41 -4.65 -10.84
C PRO A 201 -9.53 -3.36 -10.04
N THR A 202 -8.41 -2.70 -9.75
CA THR A 202 -8.38 -1.47 -8.97
C THR A 202 -9.36 -0.42 -9.50
N LEU A 203 -9.46 -0.28 -10.82
CA LEU A 203 -10.39 0.64 -11.48
C LEU A 203 -11.86 0.35 -11.08
N ALA A 204 -12.25 -0.93 -11.05
CA ALA A 204 -13.60 -1.34 -10.70
C ALA A 204 -13.95 -1.16 -9.21
N CYS A 205 -12.93 -0.98 -8.37
CA CYS A 205 -13.11 -0.82 -6.93
C CYS A 205 -13.40 0.62 -6.49
N ILE A 206 -12.96 1.63 -7.27
CA ILE A 206 -12.97 3.03 -6.81
C ILE A 206 -14.40 3.54 -6.68
N LYS A 207 -15.18 3.47 -7.75
CA LYS A 207 -16.55 4.00 -7.73
C LYS A 207 -17.43 3.37 -6.62
N PRO A 208 -17.50 2.05 -6.44
CA PRO A 208 -18.29 1.47 -5.35
C PRO A 208 -17.82 1.91 -3.96
N ALA A 209 -16.52 2.13 -3.75
CA ALA A 209 -16.01 2.64 -2.48
C ALA A 209 -16.44 4.10 -2.25
N VAL A 210 -16.38 4.94 -3.28
CA VAL A 210 -16.83 6.33 -3.23
C VAL A 210 -18.35 6.38 -2.97
N ASP A 211 -19.14 5.54 -3.65
CA ASP A 211 -20.58 5.44 -3.43
C ASP A 211 -20.89 5.09 -1.96
N ALA A 212 -20.17 4.13 -1.37
CA ALA A 212 -20.34 3.78 0.05
C ALA A 212 -20.02 4.96 0.99
N LEU A 213 -18.99 5.73 0.68
CA LEU A 213 -18.62 6.91 1.46
C LEU A 213 -19.67 8.02 1.32
N GLN A 214 -20.24 8.20 0.14
CA GLN A 214 -21.31 9.17 -0.12
C GLN A 214 -22.62 8.78 0.58
N ASP A 215 -23.04 7.53 0.49
CA ASP A 215 -24.26 7.02 1.14
C ASP A 215 -24.19 7.12 2.68
N LEU A 216 -22.96 7.07 3.23
CA LEU A 216 -22.70 7.28 4.65
C LEU A 216 -22.44 8.74 5.04
N ASN A 217 -22.56 9.68 4.12
CA ASN A 217 -22.20 11.09 4.31
C ASN A 217 -20.78 11.27 4.89
N SER A 218 -19.84 10.44 4.47
CA SER A 218 -18.47 10.39 4.98
C SER A 218 -17.41 10.66 3.92
N HIS A 219 -17.80 10.91 2.66
CA HIS A 219 -16.87 11.22 1.58
C HIS A 219 -16.04 12.47 1.91
N ARG A 220 -14.73 12.41 1.76
CA ARG A 220 -13.74 13.42 2.16
C ARG A 220 -13.55 13.62 3.67
N GLU A 221 -14.49 13.18 4.53
CA GLU A 221 -14.26 13.12 5.98
C GLU A 221 -13.42 11.89 6.36
N VAL A 222 -13.81 10.71 5.83
CA VAL A 222 -13.00 9.51 5.83
C VAL A 222 -12.30 9.48 4.48
N GLN A 223 -10.99 9.63 4.45
CA GLN A 223 -10.23 9.67 3.21
C GLN A 223 -10.10 8.28 2.59
N LEU A 224 -10.12 8.23 1.26
CA LEU A 224 -9.94 7.03 0.46
C LEU A 224 -8.55 7.01 -0.18
N VAL A 225 -7.75 6.00 0.14
CA VAL A 225 -6.46 5.74 -0.49
C VAL A 225 -6.59 4.52 -1.40
N ILE A 226 -6.24 4.67 -2.68
CA ILE A 226 -6.31 3.59 -3.68
C ILE A 226 -4.93 2.97 -3.87
N SER A 227 -4.87 1.66 -3.83
CA SER A 227 -3.67 0.85 -4.02
C SER A 227 -3.91 -0.24 -5.06
N GLY A 228 -2.82 -0.71 -5.68
CA GLY A 228 -2.85 -1.78 -6.68
C GLY A 228 -2.64 -1.28 -8.10
N GLY A 229 -1.45 -1.53 -8.66
CA GLY A 229 -1.10 -1.24 -10.04
C GLY A 229 -0.83 0.23 -10.38
N ILE A 230 -0.69 1.11 -9.41
CA ILE A 230 -0.35 2.52 -9.62
C ILE A 230 1.13 2.66 -9.99
N ARG A 231 1.44 3.27 -11.13
CA ARG A 231 2.79 3.28 -11.73
C ARG A 231 3.30 4.65 -12.13
N ASN A 232 2.44 5.59 -12.46
CA ASN A 232 2.79 6.91 -13.01
C ASN A 232 1.79 7.98 -12.59
N GLY A 233 2.07 9.23 -12.95
CA GLY A 233 1.19 10.34 -12.62
C GLY A 233 -0.18 10.31 -13.30
N GLY A 234 -0.30 9.62 -14.45
CA GLY A 234 -1.59 9.40 -15.10
C GLY A 234 -2.50 8.48 -14.28
N ASP A 235 -1.95 7.44 -13.67
CA ASP A 235 -2.71 6.56 -12.78
C ASP A 235 -3.14 7.34 -11.51
N VAL A 236 -2.26 8.19 -10.97
CA VAL A 236 -2.57 9.09 -9.84
C VAL A 236 -3.72 10.03 -10.19
N ALA A 237 -3.62 10.76 -11.31
CA ALA A 237 -4.64 11.73 -11.73
C ALA A 237 -6.01 11.06 -11.92
N LYS A 238 -6.05 9.87 -12.55
CA LYS A 238 -7.30 9.11 -12.75
C LYS A 238 -7.92 8.65 -11.42
N ALA A 239 -7.10 8.14 -10.50
CA ALA A 239 -7.61 7.73 -9.19
C ALA A 239 -8.22 8.91 -8.41
N LEU A 240 -7.55 10.07 -8.42
CA LEU A 240 -8.05 11.28 -7.76
C LEU A 240 -9.32 11.81 -8.45
N ALA A 241 -9.36 11.82 -9.78
CA ALA A 241 -10.55 12.23 -10.54
C ALA A 241 -11.76 11.33 -10.24
N LEU A 242 -11.54 10.04 -10.00
CA LEU A 242 -12.60 9.10 -9.62
C LEU A 242 -13.02 9.20 -8.14
N GLY A 243 -12.39 10.06 -7.36
CA GLY A 243 -12.81 10.39 -5.99
C GLY A 243 -11.89 9.90 -4.88
N ALA A 244 -10.71 9.35 -5.19
CA ALA A 244 -9.70 9.06 -4.18
C ALA A 244 -9.07 10.34 -3.61
N ASP A 245 -8.57 10.28 -2.38
CA ASP A 245 -7.82 11.35 -1.73
C ASP A 245 -6.31 11.20 -1.91
N ALA A 246 -5.84 9.97 -2.04
CA ALA A 246 -4.45 9.62 -2.31
C ALA A 246 -4.34 8.24 -2.94
N VAL A 247 -3.13 7.89 -3.35
CA VAL A 247 -2.79 6.55 -3.83
C VAL A 247 -1.65 5.96 -3.02
N SER A 248 -1.51 4.63 -3.08
CA SER A 248 -0.40 3.93 -2.44
C SER A 248 0.32 3.03 -3.45
N ILE A 249 1.67 3.07 -3.46
CA ILE A 249 2.51 2.31 -4.39
C ILE A 249 3.38 1.30 -3.65
N GLY A 250 3.53 0.10 -4.23
CA GLY A 250 4.41 -0.97 -3.74
C GLY A 250 5.53 -1.29 -4.72
N SER A 251 5.27 -2.14 -5.72
CA SER A 251 6.28 -2.58 -6.72
C SER A 251 6.95 -1.42 -7.44
N ALA A 252 6.21 -0.36 -7.76
CA ALA A 252 6.77 0.85 -8.37
C ALA A 252 7.82 1.52 -7.47
N ALA A 253 7.64 1.53 -6.15
CA ALA A 253 8.63 2.03 -5.22
C ALA A 253 9.88 1.12 -5.15
N MET A 254 9.69 -0.22 -5.19
CA MET A 254 10.81 -1.17 -5.24
C MET A 254 11.65 -0.98 -6.51
N ILE A 255 11.01 -0.86 -7.66
CA ILE A 255 11.71 -0.60 -8.93
C ILE A 255 12.47 0.73 -8.85
N ALA A 256 11.86 1.76 -8.28
CA ALA A 256 12.51 3.06 -8.11
C ALA A 256 13.76 3.00 -7.22
N ILE A 257 13.77 2.17 -6.16
CA ILE A 257 14.97 1.98 -5.33
C ILE A 257 16.00 1.06 -5.97
N GLY A 258 15.67 0.34 -7.05
CA GLY A 258 16.61 -0.43 -7.86
C GLY A 258 16.32 -1.91 -8.00
N ASP A 259 15.08 -2.34 -7.72
CA ASP A 259 14.64 -3.70 -8.04
C ASP A 259 14.67 -3.92 -9.55
N ASN A 260 14.97 -5.15 -9.98
CA ASN A 260 15.12 -5.51 -11.40
C ASN A 260 16.11 -4.63 -12.20
N ASN A 261 17.14 -4.09 -11.54
CA ASN A 261 18.09 -3.20 -12.19
C ASN A 261 18.91 -3.94 -13.25
N PRO A 262 18.96 -3.46 -14.53
CA PRO A 262 19.71 -4.08 -15.61
C PRO A 262 21.21 -4.27 -15.31
N LYS A 263 21.77 -3.53 -14.36
CA LYS A 263 23.14 -3.76 -13.88
C LYS A 263 23.39 -5.20 -13.41
N TRP A 264 22.34 -5.87 -12.92
CA TRP A 264 22.37 -7.24 -12.39
C TRP A 264 21.80 -8.28 -13.35
N GLU A 265 21.60 -7.94 -14.62
CA GLU A 265 21.00 -8.82 -15.62
C GLU A 265 21.64 -10.20 -15.69
N LYS A 266 22.98 -10.27 -15.63
CA LYS A 266 23.71 -11.54 -15.66
C LYS A 266 23.40 -12.44 -14.46
N GLU A 267 23.20 -11.85 -13.28
CA GLU A 267 22.84 -12.57 -12.07
C GLU A 267 21.39 -13.03 -12.12
N TYR A 268 20.47 -12.17 -12.57
CA TYR A 268 19.07 -12.54 -12.79
C TYR A 268 18.96 -13.70 -13.80
N ASN A 269 19.67 -13.65 -14.90
CA ASN A 269 19.68 -14.73 -15.88
C ASN A 269 20.19 -16.08 -15.30
N LYS A 270 21.14 -16.05 -14.36
CA LYS A 270 21.60 -17.26 -13.65
C LYS A 270 20.55 -17.84 -12.72
N LEU A 271 19.63 -17.03 -12.24
CA LEU A 271 18.48 -17.46 -11.42
C LEU A 271 17.30 -17.97 -12.27
N GLY A 272 17.44 -17.99 -13.60
CA GLY A 272 16.37 -18.39 -14.49
C GLY A 272 15.33 -17.30 -14.77
N THR A 273 15.64 -16.05 -14.41
CA THR A 273 14.79 -14.88 -14.64
C THR A 273 15.56 -13.78 -15.35
N THR A 274 14.88 -12.75 -15.84
CA THR A 274 15.48 -11.57 -16.47
C THR A 274 15.29 -10.32 -15.64
N ALA A 275 16.18 -9.35 -15.80
CA ALA A 275 15.98 -8.02 -15.22
C ALA A 275 14.62 -7.45 -15.68
N GLY A 276 13.80 -6.98 -14.74
CA GLY A 276 12.44 -6.53 -15.01
C GLY A 276 11.36 -7.61 -14.91
N ALA A 277 11.75 -8.88 -14.74
CA ALA A 277 10.85 -10.02 -14.64
C ALA A 277 11.14 -10.93 -13.44
N TYR A 278 11.94 -10.45 -12.46
CA TYR A 278 12.21 -11.19 -11.23
C TYR A 278 10.98 -11.19 -10.33
N ASP A 279 10.43 -12.36 -10.10
CA ASP A 279 9.27 -12.62 -9.28
C ASP A 279 9.51 -13.64 -8.14
N ASP A 280 10.71 -14.22 -8.07
CA ASP A 280 11.13 -15.14 -7.02
C ASP A 280 11.54 -14.41 -5.71
N TRP A 281 10.86 -13.36 -5.34
CA TRP A 281 11.17 -12.54 -4.17
C TRP A 281 11.15 -13.31 -2.85
N HIS A 282 10.43 -14.42 -2.80
CA HIS A 282 10.39 -15.32 -1.63
C HIS A 282 11.68 -16.12 -1.45
N GLU A 283 12.46 -16.38 -2.51
CA GLU A 283 13.69 -17.17 -2.46
C GLU A 283 14.84 -16.46 -1.71
N GLY A 284 14.88 -15.15 -1.70
CA GLY A 284 15.89 -14.38 -1.00
C GLY A 284 17.21 -14.21 -1.73
N ASN A 285 17.27 -14.51 -3.02
CA ASN A 285 18.46 -14.46 -3.86
C ASN A 285 18.59 -13.19 -4.71
N ASP A 286 17.76 -12.18 -4.44
CA ASP A 286 17.73 -10.93 -5.22
C ASP A 286 19.11 -10.27 -5.34
N PRO A 287 19.67 -10.19 -6.57
CA PRO A 287 20.98 -9.59 -6.80
C PRO A 287 21.04 -8.09 -6.50
N ALA A 288 19.92 -7.39 -6.55
CA ALA A 288 19.83 -5.96 -6.24
C ALA A 288 19.97 -5.67 -4.73
N GLY A 289 19.85 -6.69 -3.89
CA GLY A 289 19.96 -6.55 -2.44
C GLY A 289 18.71 -5.99 -1.76
N ILE A 290 17.56 -6.03 -2.43
CA ILE A 290 16.27 -5.49 -1.95
C ILE A 290 15.47 -6.58 -1.25
N SER A 291 15.05 -7.64 -1.96
CA SER A 291 14.21 -8.70 -1.42
C SER A 291 15.01 -9.91 -0.89
N THR A 292 16.02 -9.63 -0.10
CA THR A 292 16.96 -10.62 0.44
C THR A 292 17.31 -10.36 1.90
N GLN A 293 17.73 -11.42 2.61
CA GLN A 293 18.37 -11.34 3.92
C GLN A 293 19.84 -11.82 3.89
N ASN A 294 20.38 -12.06 2.70
CA ASN A 294 21.78 -12.42 2.51
C ASN A 294 22.69 -11.19 2.75
N PRO A 295 23.62 -11.20 3.74
CA PRO A 295 24.43 -10.04 4.06
C PRO A 295 25.33 -9.55 2.91
N LYS A 296 25.74 -10.45 2.00
CA LYS A 296 26.56 -10.08 0.84
C LYS A 296 25.73 -9.34 -0.21
N LEU A 297 24.50 -9.79 -0.45
CA LEU A 297 23.59 -9.15 -1.40
C LEU A 297 23.07 -7.81 -0.85
N MET A 298 22.67 -7.76 0.42
CA MET A 298 22.19 -6.52 1.05
C MET A 298 23.18 -5.36 0.91
N LYS A 299 24.50 -5.62 0.99
CA LYS A 299 25.54 -4.60 0.83
C LYS A 299 25.59 -3.94 -0.55
N ARG A 300 24.95 -4.54 -1.56
CA ARG A 300 24.88 -3.99 -2.92
C ARG A 300 23.93 -2.79 -3.06
N LEU A 301 22.96 -2.69 -2.17
CA LEU A 301 22.01 -1.57 -2.14
C LEU A 301 22.56 -0.44 -1.24
N ASP A 302 22.85 0.70 -1.87
CA ASP A 302 23.16 1.95 -1.17
C ASP A 302 21.83 2.66 -0.84
N PRO A 303 21.39 2.72 0.42
CA PRO A 303 20.09 3.26 0.79
C PRO A 303 19.96 4.77 0.54
N VAL A 304 21.07 5.52 0.56
CA VAL A 304 21.07 6.97 0.29
C VAL A 304 20.78 7.23 -1.19
N LYS A 305 21.52 6.54 -2.08
CA LYS A 305 21.31 6.68 -3.53
C LYS A 305 19.94 6.13 -3.95
N ALA A 306 19.52 5.01 -3.38
CA ALA A 306 18.23 4.41 -3.64
C ALA A 306 17.08 5.32 -3.17
N GLY A 307 17.17 5.90 -1.98
CA GLY A 307 16.21 6.87 -1.47
C GLY A 307 16.09 8.11 -2.37
N LYS A 308 17.22 8.62 -2.88
CA LYS A 308 17.21 9.74 -3.84
C LYS A 308 16.49 9.40 -5.15
N ARG A 309 16.69 8.18 -5.68
CA ARG A 309 15.93 7.71 -6.87
C ARG A 309 14.43 7.68 -6.61
N LEU A 310 14.04 7.13 -5.46
CA LEU A 310 12.62 7.09 -5.06
C LEU A 310 12.03 8.51 -4.92
N THR A 311 12.75 9.44 -4.29
CA THR A 311 12.32 10.84 -4.20
C THR A 311 12.07 11.45 -5.57
N ASN A 312 13.00 11.24 -6.51
CA ASN A 312 12.87 11.75 -7.88
C ASN A 312 11.66 11.13 -8.59
N TYR A 313 11.47 9.82 -8.44
CA TYR A 313 10.32 9.12 -9.02
C TYR A 313 8.99 9.66 -8.49
N LEU A 314 8.85 9.83 -7.18
CA LEU A 314 7.65 10.39 -6.56
C LEU A 314 7.36 11.83 -7.03
N LYS A 315 8.42 12.64 -7.17
CA LYS A 315 8.29 14.01 -7.71
C LYS A 315 7.85 14.01 -9.18
N VAL A 316 8.38 13.12 -10.00
CA VAL A 316 7.98 12.98 -11.40
C VAL A 316 6.53 12.53 -11.51
N MET A 317 6.11 11.51 -10.77
CA MET A 317 4.70 11.09 -10.73
C MET A 317 3.76 12.25 -10.35
N THR A 318 4.17 13.04 -9.35
CA THR A 318 3.37 14.20 -8.91
C THR A 318 3.31 15.26 -10.00
N LEU A 319 4.44 15.56 -10.65
CA LEU A 319 4.50 16.54 -11.75
C LEU A 319 3.64 16.12 -12.95
N GLU A 320 3.68 14.83 -13.31
CA GLU A 320 2.82 14.29 -14.38
C GLU A 320 1.34 14.47 -14.04
N ALA A 321 0.93 14.10 -12.83
CA ALA A 321 -0.45 14.29 -12.38
C ALA A 321 -0.87 15.77 -12.38
N GLN A 322 0.00 16.67 -11.90
CA GLN A 322 -0.22 18.11 -11.93
C GLN A 322 -0.33 18.66 -13.37
N THR A 323 0.44 18.11 -14.30
CA THR A 323 0.38 18.49 -15.71
C THR A 323 -0.98 18.12 -16.31
N LEU A 324 -1.49 16.93 -15.99
CA LEU A 324 -2.83 16.51 -16.41
C LEU A 324 -3.93 17.38 -15.78
N ALA A 325 -3.84 17.69 -14.50
CA ALA A 325 -4.80 18.56 -13.84
C ALA A 325 -4.84 19.96 -14.49
N ARG A 326 -3.68 20.53 -14.83
CA ARG A 326 -3.62 21.82 -15.57
C ARG A 326 -4.23 21.72 -16.95
N ALA A 327 -4.04 20.61 -17.67
CA ALA A 327 -4.67 20.38 -18.97
C ALA A 327 -6.20 20.34 -18.87
N CYS A 328 -6.74 19.88 -17.74
CA CYS A 328 -8.18 19.93 -17.42
C CYS A 328 -8.62 21.29 -16.83
N GLY A 329 -7.74 22.30 -16.80
CA GLY A 329 -8.07 23.63 -16.24
C GLY A 329 -8.15 23.67 -14.71
N LYS A 330 -7.62 22.65 -14.01
CA LYS A 330 -7.67 22.58 -12.55
C LYS A 330 -6.39 23.16 -11.92
N ASN A 331 -6.54 23.84 -10.79
CA ASN A 331 -5.43 24.43 -10.02
C ASN A 331 -4.95 23.56 -8.86
N SER A 332 -5.65 22.45 -8.58
CA SER A 332 -5.28 21.44 -7.59
C SER A 332 -5.59 20.04 -8.12
N LEU A 333 -4.80 19.05 -7.72
CA LEU A 333 -5.06 17.64 -8.02
C LEU A 333 -6.41 17.16 -7.45
N HIS A 334 -6.78 17.65 -6.28
CA HIS A 334 -8.05 17.30 -5.63
C HIS A 334 -9.28 18.00 -6.21
N ASN A 335 -9.10 18.86 -7.22
CA ASN A 335 -10.17 19.43 -8.02
C ASN A 335 -10.47 18.63 -9.30
N LEU A 336 -9.67 17.58 -9.56
CA LEU A 336 -10.02 16.61 -10.59
C LEU A 336 -11.29 15.86 -10.19
N GLU A 337 -12.16 15.64 -11.18
CA GLU A 337 -13.49 15.05 -10.99
C GLU A 337 -13.83 14.07 -12.14
N PRO A 338 -14.80 13.17 -11.96
CA PRO A 338 -15.15 12.18 -12.99
C PRO A 338 -15.49 12.80 -14.37
N GLU A 339 -15.96 14.04 -14.39
CA GLU A 339 -16.28 14.81 -15.59
C GLU A 339 -15.03 15.18 -16.42
N ASP A 340 -13.84 15.14 -15.83
CA ASP A 340 -12.56 15.32 -16.53
C ASP A 340 -12.12 14.04 -17.27
N LEU A 341 -12.88 12.94 -17.15
CA LEU A 341 -12.56 11.63 -17.71
C LEU A 341 -13.57 11.17 -18.75
N CYS A 342 -13.08 10.44 -19.74
CA CYS A 342 -13.88 9.55 -20.57
C CYS A 342 -13.20 8.19 -20.71
N ALA A 343 -13.97 7.15 -20.92
CA ALA A 343 -13.47 5.80 -21.13
C ALA A 343 -13.39 5.47 -22.63
N LEU A 344 -12.33 4.76 -23.04
CA LEU A 344 -12.13 4.37 -24.43
C LEU A 344 -12.83 3.04 -24.78
N THR A 345 -13.26 2.26 -23.78
CA THR A 345 -14.00 1.01 -23.96
C THR A 345 -15.24 0.98 -23.07
N VAL A 346 -16.23 0.17 -23.45
CA VAL A 346 -17.47 -0.01 -22.69
C VAL A 346 -17.18 -0.57 -21.29
N GLU A 347 -16.25 -1.52 -21.18
CA GLU A 347 -15.85 -2.13 -19.91
C GLU A 347 -15.23 -1.08 -18.98
N ALA A 348 -14.32 -0.26 -19.48
CA ALA A 348 -13.73 0.83 -18.70
C ALA A 348 -14.78 1.87 -18.27
N ALA A 349 -15.73 2.20 -19.15
CA ALA A 349 -16.84 3.10 -18.83
C ALA A 349 -17.72 2.51 -17.70
N ALA A 350 -18.04 1.23 -17.78
CA ALA A 350 -18.84 0.53 -16.77
C ALA A 350 -18.11 0.48 -15.41
N MET A 351 -16.82 0.12 -15.41
CA MET A 351 -16.01 0.03 -14.18
C MET A 351 -15.80 1.38 -13.51
N ALA A 352 -15.50 2.41 -14.30
CA ALA A 352 -15.19 3.74 -13.77
C ALA A 352 -16.45 4.60 -13.52
N GLY A 353 -17.57 4.28 -14.15
CA GLY A 353 -18.80 5.08 -14.09
C GLY A 353 -18.67 6.43 -14.77
N VAL A 354 -17.87 6.52 -15.84
CA VAL A 354 -17.63 7.71 -16.66
C VAL A 354 -18.14 7.50 -18.09
N PRO A 355 -18.40 8.58 -18.87
CA PRO A 355 -18.92 8.44 -20.24
C PRO A 355 -17.97 7.67 -21.17
N LEU A 356 -18.54 6.89 -22.07
CA LEU A 356 -17.81 6.35 -23.21
C LEU A 356 -17.41 7.50 -24.15
N ALA A 357 -16.16 7.53 -24.57
CA ALA A 357 -15.61 8.58 -25.41
C ALA A 357 -16.46 8.84 -26.67
N GLY A 358 -16.74 10.10 -26.97
CA GLY A 358 -17.62 10.55 -28.07
C GLY A 358 -19.12 10.42 -27.78
N THR A 359 -19.52 10.07 -26.56
CA THR A 359 -20.92 9.96 -26.13
C THR A 359 -21.12 10.54 -24.74
N ASN A 360 -22.39 10.72 -24.33
CA ASN A 360 -22.76 11.00 -22.93
C ASN A 360 -23.23 9.74 -22.20
N TRP A 361 -23.09 8.57 -22.83
CA TRP A 361 -23.58 7.33 -22.27
C TRP A 361 -22.61 6.75 -21.21
N ILE A 362 -23.17 6.45 -20.05
CA ILE A 362 -22.51 5.76 -18.97
C ILE A 362 -23.26 4.43 -18.79
N PRO A 363 -22.58 3.26 -18.96
CA PRO A 363 -23.24 1.98 -18.79
C PRO A 363 -23.90 1.84 -17.40
N GLY A 364 -25.16 1.40 -17.38
CA GLY A 364 -25.92 1.24 -16.14
C GLY A 364 -26.55 2.50 -15.56
N LYS A 365 -26.30 3.68 -16.12
CA LYS A 365 -27.06 4.90 -15.81
C LYS A 365 -28.16 5.11 -16.86
N LYS A 366 -29.39 5.40 -16.39
CA LYS A 366 -30.52 5.79 -17.24
C LYS A 366 -30.38 7.25 -17.67
#